data_f625a936ae8bb42f1d0b633ef136180a
#
_entry.id   f625a936ae8bb42f1d0b633ef136180a
#
_cell.length_a   1.000
_cell.length_b   1.000
_cell.length_c   1.000
_cell.angle_alpha   90.00
_cell.angle_beta   90.00
_cell.angle_gamma   90.00
#
_symmetry.space_group_name_H-M   'P 1'
#
loop_
_entity.id
_entity.type
_entity.pdbx_description
1 polymer ?
#
loop_
_entity_poly.entity_id
_entity_poly.type
_entity_poly.pdbx_seq_one_letter_code
_entity_poly.pdbx_strand_id
1 'polypeptide(L)' 'MTPAEHAFYTDQHRLECETRHVLGFPTREARRQYLDMVEKKRGEPARRILEREIMKQWKEKQN' A
#
# COMPACT_ATOMS: atom_id res chain seq x y z
N MET A 1 1.03 25.33 4.77
CA MET A 1 0.34 24.15 4.19
C MET A 1 -1.13 24.25 4.44
N THR A 2 -1.94 24.17 3.39
CA THR A 2 -3.38 24.27 3.54
C THR A 2 -3.98 22.93 3.93
N PRO A 3 -5.14 22.93 4.63
CA PRO A 3 -5.81 21.68 4.99
C PRO A 3 -6.17 20.82 3.78
N ALA A 4 -6.50 21.46 2.66
CA ALA A 4 -6.85 20.75 1.44
C ALA A 4 -5.67 20.00 0.86
N GLU A 5 -4.50 20.61 0.85
CA GLU A 5 -3.28 19.94 0.40
C GLU A 5 -2.93 18.77 1.29
N HIS A 6 -3.09 18.97 2.58
CA HIS A 6 -2.78 17.93 3.55
C HIS A 6 -3.69 16.71 3.36
N ALA A 7 -4.98 16.95 3.14
CA ALA A 7 -5.94 15.87 2.95
C ALA A 7 -5.65 15.10 1.66
N PHE A 8 -5.37 15.83 0.60
CA PHE A 8 -5.03 15.21 -0.68
C PHE A 8 -3.77 14.36 -0.59
N TYR A 9 -2.76 14.90 0.07
CA TYR A 9 -1.50 14.23 0.29
C TYR A 9 -1.71 12.91 1.05
N THR A 10 -2.62 12.89 2.01
CA THR A 10 -2.81 11.75 2.89
C THR A 10 -3.37 10.52 2.18
N ASP A 11 -4.29 10.70 1.26
CA ASP A 11 -4.97 9.56 0.65
C ASP A 11 -4.11 8.84 -0.38
N GLN A 12 -3.74 9.50 -1.43
CA GLN A 12 -3.02 8.89 -2.54
C GLN A 12 -1.56 8.63 -2.21
N HIS A 13 -0.91 9.63 -1.66
CA HIS A 13 0.51 9.53 -1.35
C HIS A 13 0.79 8.48 -0.28
N ARG A 14 -0.07 8.38 0.69
CA ARG A 14 0.06 7.39 1.75
C ARG A 14 -0.01 5.97 1.20
N LEU A 15 -0.93 5.74 0.28
CA LEU A 15 -1.07 4.44 -0.36
C LEU A 15 0.17 4.09 -1.16
N GLU A 16 0.69 5.04 -1.91
CA GLU A 16 1.90 4.81 -2.70
C GLU A 16 3.11 4.51 -1.82
N CYS A 17 3.27 5.26 -0.73
CA CYS A 17 4.38 5.03 0.19
C CYS A 17 4.28 3.67 0.88
N GLU A 18 3.08 3.31 1.31
CA GLU A 18 2.86 2.03 1.95
C GLU A 18 3.16 0.89 0.99
N THR A 19 2.75 1.03 -0.26
CA THR A 19 3.00 0.03 -1.28
C THR A 19 4.50 -0.16 -1.52
N ARG A 20 5.25 0.93 -1.60
CA ARG A 20 6.70 0.85 -1.74
C ARG A 20 7.34 0.15 -0.57
N HIS A 21 6.85 0.44 0.62
CA HIS A 21 7.35 -0.19 1.84
C HIS A 21 7.16 -1.70 1.77
N VAL A 22 5.98 -2.13 1.36
CA VAL A 22 5.66 -3.56 1.25
C VAL A 22 6.50 -4.24 0.18
N LEU A 23 6.68 -3.57 -0.96
CA LEU A 23 7.49 -4.12 -2.06
C LEU A 23 8.96 -4.23 -1.69
N GLY A 24 9.40 -3.48 -0.69
CA GLY A 24 10.77 -3.54 -0.20
C GLY A 24 11.05 -4.69 0.74
N PHE A 25 10.05 -5.45 1.12
CA PHE A 25 10.25 -6.59 2.01
C PHE A 25 11.04 -7.68 1.31
N PRO A 26 11.94 -8.37 2.03
CA PRO A 26 12.84 -9.35 1.43
C PRO A 26 12.15 -10.63 0.95
N THR A 27 10.99 -10.98 1.50
CA THR A 27 10.32 -12.22 1.15
C THR A 27 8.83 -12.01 0.87
N ARG A 28 8.27 -12.96 0.12
CA ARG A 28 6.83 -12.95 -0.14
C ARG A 28 6.04 -13.15 1.15
N GLU A 29 6.56 -13.96 2.05
CA GLU A 29 5.90 -14.21 3.33
C GLU A 29 5.77 -12.95 4.16
N ALA A 30 6.83 -12.14 4.19
CA ALA A 30 6.78 -10.88 4.93
C ALA A 30 5.70 -9.96 4.37
N ARG A 31 5.55 -9.91 3.05
CA ARG A 31 4.50 -9.12 2.41
C ARG A 31 3.12 -9.64 2.77
N ARG A 32 2.97 -10.95 2.75
CA ARG A 32 1.70 -11.57 3.09
C ARG A 32 1.31 -11.30 4.53
N GLN A 33 2.26 -11.40 5.44
CA GLN A 33 2.01 -11.11 6.85
C GLN A 33 1.58 -9.67 7.05
N TYR A 34 2.20 -8.76 6.32
CA TYR A 34 1.81 -7.35 6.39
C TYR A 34 0.38 -7.16 5.91
N LEU A 35 0.02 -7.79 4.80
CA LEU A 35 -1.35 -7.71 4.28
C LEU A 35 -2.37 -8.30 5.24
N ASP A 36 -2.02 -9.41 5.90
CA ASP A 36 -2.89 -10.00 6.91
C ASP A 36 -3.11 -9.05 8.07
N MET A 37 -2.07 -8.35 8.47
CA MET A 37 -2.16 -7.35 9.53
C MET A 37 -3.06 -6.19 9.13
N VAL A 38 -2.93 -5.72 7.89
CA VAL A 38 -3.78 -4.64 7.37
C VAL A 38 -5.23 -5.06 7.37
N GLU A 39 -5.51 -6.28 6.92
CA GLU A 39 -6.87 -6.81 6.90
C GLU A 39 -7.45 -6.87 8.31
N LYS A 40 -6.65 -7.29 9.26
CA LYS A 40 -7.10 -7.41 10.64
C LYS A 40 -7.37 -6.05 11.28
N LYS A 41 -6.55 -5.05 10.97
CA LYS A 41 -6.66 -3.72 11.57
C LYS A 41 -7.61 -2.79 10.84
N ARG A 42 -7.62 -2.85 9.52
CA ARG A 42 -8.39 -1.91 8.68
C ARG A 42 -9.53 -2.56 7.93
N GLY A 43 -9.55 -3.89 7.87
CA GLY A 43 -10.59 -4.62 7.18
C GLY A 43 -10.19 -5.06 5.78
N GLU A 44 -11.00 -5.96 5.21
CA GLU A 44 -10.74 -6.54 3.90
C GLU A 44 -10.69 -5.51 2.77
N PRO A 45 -11.55 -4.50 2.73
CA PRO A 45 -11.48 -3.50 1.65
C PRO A 45 -10.13 -2.80 1.58
N ALA A 46 -9.54 -2.47 2.73
CA ALA A 46 -8.24 -1.82 2.77
C ALA A 46 -7.15 -2.74 2.22
N ARG A 47 -7.22 -4.02 2.57
CA ARG A 47 -6.28 -5.01 2.05
C ARG A 47 -6.38 -5.11 0.53
N ARG A 48 -7.59 -5.15 -0.01
CA ARG A 48 -7.79 -5.24 -1.46
C ARG A 48 -7.23 -4.05 -2.20
N ILE A 49 -7.42 -2.87 -1.65
CA ILE A 49 -6.89 -1.65 -2.26
C ILE A 49 -5.37 -1.71 -2.29
N LEU A 50 -4.76 -2.13 -1.20
CA LEU A 50 -3.30 -2.24 -1.12
C LEU A 50 -2.76 -3.31 -2.07
N GLU A 51 -3.42 -4.45 -2.14
CA GLU A 51 -3.02 -5.50 -3.07
C GLU A 51 -3.07 -5.05 -4.51
N ARG A 52 -4.10 -4.31 -4.88
CA ARG A 52 -4.24 -3.79 -6.22
C ARG A 52 -3.11 -2.83 -6.56
N GLU A 53 -2.76 -1.96 -5.63
CA GLU A 53 -1.67 -1.01 -5.83
C GLU A 53 -0.32 -1.71 -5.91
N ILE A 54 -0.13 -2.76 -5.12
CA ILE A 54 1.08 -3.57 -5.17
C ILE A 54 1.26 -4.19 -6.56
N MET A 55 0.19 -4.76 -7.09
CA MET A 55 0.24 -5.37 -8.42
C MET A 55 0.54 -4.35 -9.49
N LYS A 56 -0.07 -3.17 -9.38
CA LYS A 56 0.15 -2.09 -10.33
C LYS A 56 1.61 -1.65 -10.34
N GLN A 57 2.18 -1.39 -9.18
CA GLN A 57 3.57 -0.95 -9.08
C GLN A 57 4.55 -2.05 -9.48
N TRP A 58 4.22 -3.27 -9.17
CA TRP A 58 5.03 -4.41 -9.58
C TRP A 58 5.16 -4.50 -11.09
N LYS A 59 4.04 -4.34 -11.79
CA LYS A 59 4.05 -4.36 -13.26
C LYS A 59 4.85 -3.19 -13.83
N GLU A 60 4.69 -2.01 -13.26
CA GLU A 60 5.43 -0.84 -13.72
C GLU A 60 6.93 -1.03 -13.55
N LYS A 61 7.32 -1.69 -12.46
CA LYS A 61 8.72 -1.92 -12.17
C LYS A 61 9.37 -2.92 -13.11
N GLN A 62 8.58 -3.86 -13.62
CA GLN A 62 9.08 -4.88 -14.54
C GLN A 62 9.19 -4.39 -15.97
N ASN A 63 8.49 -3.35 -16.30
CA ASN A 63 8.58 -2.72 -17.60
C ASN A 63 9.70 -1.70 -17.61
#